data_a1b4faa270f21f2ff2c2fc50e3126641
#
_entry.id   a1b4faa270f21f2ff2c2fc50e3126641
#
_cell.length_a   1.000
_cell.length_b   1.000
_cell.length_c   1.000
_cell.angle_alpha   90.00
_cell.angle_beta   90.00
_cell.angle_gamma   90.00
#
_symmetry.space_group_name_H-M   'P 1'
#
loop_
_entity.id
_entity.type
_entity.pdbx_description
1 polymer ?
#
loop_
_entity_poly.entity_id
_entity_poly.type
_entity_poly.pdbx_seq_one_letter_code
_entity_poly.pdbx_strand_id
1 'polypeptide(L)'
;VQTLNQAAKPFNSMLALPDFETDPAVMEQNMEMTIAHANAALDKVASLSVSDVNFQNTIRALDDLSYEADLTASRIYLMKETSQDPAIREKATQLIKRYQDWAVGLDYREDVYRSVKAYADLQADLSGEDKKLFEETLRDYKRAGLSLDEKERTEVEKLRKELSALSTDFDSNITQAQATLEFTGD
;
A
#
# COMPACT_ATOMS: atom_id res chain seq x y z
N VAL A 1 15.82 -7.22 -22.00
CA VAL A 1 15.68 -5.88 -21.37
C VAL A 1 16.29 -4.80 -22.27
N GLN A 2 17.58 -4.88 -22.66
CA GLN A 2 18.23 -3.85 -23.52
C GLN A 2 17.47 -3.61 -24.83
N THR A 3 16.99 -4.67 -25.50
CA THR A 3 16.21 -4.56 -26.73
C THR A 3 14.86 -3.88 -26.50
N LEU A 4 14.19 -4.16 -25.39
CA LEU A 4 12.92 -3.54 -25.02
C LEU A 4 13.10 -2.07 -24.68
N ASN A 5 14.17 -1.72 -23.94
CA ASN A 5 14.50 -0.32 -23.62
C ASN A 5 14.83 0.50 -24.87
N GLN A 6 15.49 -0.12 -25.87
CA GLN A 6 15.70 0.54 -27.17
C GLN A 6 14.39 0.82 -27.90
N ALA A 7 13.46 -0.14 -27.88
CA ALA A 7 12.15 0.02 -28.50
C ALA A 7 11.26 1.05 -27.74
N ALA A 8 11.45 1.21 -26.43
CA ALA A 8 10.69 2.16 -25.60
C ALA A 8 11.18 3.62 -25.71
N LYS A 9 12.44 3.85 -26.14
CA LYS A 9 13.00 5.20 -26.27
C LYS A 9 12.15 6.19 -27.08
N PRO A 10 11.56 5.82 -28.23
CA PRO A 10 10.74 6.75 -29.02
C PRO A 10 9.49 7.23 -28.25
N PHE A 11 9.04 6.48 -27.25
CA PHE A 11 7.89 6.80 -26.41
C PHE A 11 8.27 7.50 -25.11
N ASN A 12 9.53 7.91 -24.96
CA ASN A 12 10.07 8.47 -23.72
C ASN A 12 9.84 7.58 -22.48
N SER A 13 9.81 6.26 -22.71
CA SER A 13 9.57 5.24 -21.67
C SER A 13 10.86 4.49 -21.37
N MET A 14 11.03 4.10 -20.13
CA MET A 14 12.11 3.22 -19.69
C MET A 14 11.50 2.00 -19.01
N LEU A 15 11.79 0.81 -19.56
CA LEU A 15 11.46 -0.46 -18.90
C LEU A 15 12.68 -0.86 -18.06
N ALA A 16 12.60 -0.62 -16.77
CA ALA A 16 13.53 -1.16 -15.79
C ALA A 16 12.84 -2.33 -15.09
N LEU A 17 13.42 -3.53 -15.23
CA LEU A 17 13.01 -4.62 -14.37
C LEU A 17 13.68 -4.42 -13.00
N PRO A 18 12.94 -4.50 -11.90
CA PRO A 18 13.53 -4.42 -10.59
C PRO A 18 14.43 -5.63 -10.34
N ASP A 19 15.47 -5.47 -9.56
CA ASP A 19 16.20 -6.59 -8.99
C ASP A 19 15.34 -7.20 -7.89
N PHE A 20 15.02 -8.50 -8.06
CA PHE A 20 14.27 -9.25 -7.06
C PHE A 20 15.20 -9.74 -5.96
N GLU A 21 14.75 -9.63 -4.73
CA GLU A 21 15.49 -10.09 -3.56
C GLU A 21 15.62 -11.61 -3.57
N THR A 22 16.85 -12.09 -3.50
CA THR A 22 17.20 -13.53 -3.40
C THR A 22 17.70 -13.94 -2.03
N ASP A 23 17.74 -13.00 -1.09
CA ASP A 23 18.16 -13.20 0.29
C ASP A 23 17.04 -12.70 1.24
N PRO A 24 16.56 -13.58 2.17
CA PRO A 24 15.52 -13.20 3.13
C PRO A 24 15.86 -12.00 4.01
N ALA A 25 17.15 -11.81 4.36
CA ALA A 25 17.57 -10.68 5.19
C ALA A 25 17.55 -9.36 4.40
N VAL A 26 17.97 -9.39 3.13
CA VAL A 26 17.87 -8.22 2.24
C VAL A 26 16.41 -7.83 2.00
N MET A 27 15.54 -8.82 1.80
CA MET A 27 14.10 -8.60 1.65
C MET A 27 13.49 -7.92 2.89
N GLU A 28 13.87 -8.37 4.09
CA GLU A 28 13.44 -7.77 5.35
C GLU A 28 13.92 -6.32 5.48
N GLN A 29 15.20 -6.09 5.22
CA GLN A 29 15.78 -4.74 5.26
C GLN A 29 15.08 -3.78 4.29
N ASN A 30 14.81 -4.22 3.06
CA ASN A 30 14.11 -3.41 2.07
C ASN A 30 12.70 -3.04 2.53
N MET A 31 11.95 -3.98 3.08
CA MET A 31 10.62 -3.71 3.63
C MET A 31 10.67 -2.74 4.80
N GLU A 32 11.63 -2.91 5.72
CA GLU A 32 11.81 -2.01 6.86
C GLU A 32 12.15 -0.59 6.44
N MET A 33 13.07 -0.44 5.50
CA MET A 33 13.43 0.86 4.94
C MET A 33 12.25 1.53 4.23
N THR A 34 11.47 0.76 3.48
CA THR A 34 10.26 1.25 2.80
C THR A 34 9.23 1.78 3.80
N ILE A 35 8.91 1.01 4.84
CA ILE A 35 7.97 1.42 5.89
C ILE A 35 8.51 2.65 6.65
N ALA A 36 9.79 2.69 6.97
CA ALA A 36 10.39 3.82 7.66
C ALA A 36 10.36 5.10 6.81
N HIS A 37 10.67 5.00 5.51
CA HIS A 37 10.59 6.12 4.58
C HIS A 37 9.16 6.63 4.42
N ALA A 38 8.21 5.72 4.26
CA ALA A 38 6.80 6.05 4.17
C ALA A 38 6.27 6.75 5.44
N ASN A 39 6.63 6.25 6.62
CA ASN A 39 6.27 6.92 7.88
C ASN A 39 6.85 8.33 7.97
N ALA A 40 8.12 8.54 7.58
CA ALA A 40 8.73 9.86 7.57
C ALA A 40 8.04 10.82 6.58
N ALA A 41 7.56 10.34 5.44
CA ALA A 41 6.77 11.13 4.50
C ALA A 41 5.39 11.49 5.07
N LEU A 42 4.71 10.56 5.74
CA LEU A 42 3.45 10.81 6.46
C LEU A 42 3.60 11.85 7.55
N ASP A 43 4.69 11.77 8.33
CA ASP A 43 4.98 12.73 9.41
C ASP A 43 5.21 14.14 8.85
N LYS A 44 5.79 14.26 7.66
CA LYS A 44 5.89 15.56 6.96
C LYS A 44 4.52 16.11 6.60
N VAL A 45 3.63 15.29 6.04
CA VAL A 45 2.26 15.70 5.72
C VAL A 45 1.52 16.10 7.01
N ALA A 46 1.63 15.30 8.06
CA ALA A 46 0.99 15.55 9.36
C ALA A 46 1.47 16.84 10.04
N SER A 47 2.72 17.25 9.80
CA SER A 47 3.33 18.45 10.38
C SER A 47 3.01 19.76 9.65
N LEU A 48 2.30 19.69 8.52
CA LEU A 48 1.94 20.89 7.75
C LEU A 48 1.02 21.81 8.57
N SER A 49 1.31 23.11 8.54
CA SER A 49 0.36 24.10 9.06
C SER A 49 -0.83 24.24 8.10
N VAL A 50 -1.97 24.67 8.61
CA VAL A 50 -3.18 24.87 7.79
C VAL A 50 -2.93 25.87 6.64
N SER A 51 -2.03 26.85 6.83
CA SER A 51 -1.67 27.83 5.79
C SER A 51 -0.78 27.27 4.69
N ASP A 52 -0.09 26.13 4.95
CA ASP A 52 0.93 25.60 4.04
C ASP A 52 0.41 24.43 3.20
N VAL A 53 -0.76 23.87 3.55
CA VAL A 53 -1.33 22.74 2.81
C VAL A 53 -1.66 23.15 1.37
N ASN A 54 -1.30 22.29 0.44
CA ASN A 54 -1.66 22.41 -0.97
C ASN A 54 -1.74 21.01 -1.60
N PHE A 55 -2.21 20.91 -2.84
CA PHE A 55 -2.38 19.63 -3.53
C PHE A 55 -1.08 18.81 -3.56
N GLN A 56 0.05 19.44 -3.88
CA GLN A 56 1.32 18.76 -4.08
C GLN A 56 1.90 18.19 -2.78
N ASN A 57 1.88 18.97 -1.69
CA ASN A 57 2.47 18.53 -0.43
C ASN A 57 1.52 17.74 0.48
N THR A 58 0.25 17.59 0.08
CA THR A 58 -0.76 16.86 0.86
C THR A 58 -1.30 15.68 0.06
N ILE A 59 -2.08 15.92 -0.98
CA ILE A 59 -2.76 14.84 -1.71
C ILE A 59 -1.78 14.05 -2.60
N ARG A 60 -1.00 14.76 -3.40
CA ARG A 60 -0.01 14.14 -4.29
C ARG A 60 1.10 13.44 -3.50
N ALA A 61 1.53 14.03 -2.38
CA ALA A 61 2.54 13.41 -1.52
C ALA A 61 2.07 12.08 -0.93
N LEU A 62 0.77 11.91 -0.64
CA LEU A 62 0.20 10.64 -0.19
C LEU A 62 0.13 9.61 -1.32
N ASP A 63 -0.18 10.01 -2.53
CA ASP A 63 -0.19 9.16 -3.72
C ASP A 63 1.22 8.66 -4.06
N ASP A 64 2.19 9.55 -4.11
CA ASP A 64 3.59 9.22 -4.40
C ASP A 64 4.16 8.25 -3.35
N LEU A 65 3.89 8.47 -2.07
CA LEU A 65 4.29 7.59 -0.98
C LEU A 65 3.67 6.19 -1.10
N SER A 66 2.38 6.11 -1.40
CA SER A 66 1.68 4.83 -1.58
C SER A 66 2.27 4.07 -2.76
N TYR A 67 2.51 4.75 -3.88
CA TYR A 67 3.14 4.16 -5.05
C TYR A 67 4.53 3.57 -4.74
N GLU A 68 5.39 4.32 -4.05
CA GLU A 68 6.73 3.84 -3.67
C GLU A 68 6.68 2.63 -2.73
N ALA A 69 5.76 2.65 -1.75
CA ALA A 69 5.60 1.55 -0.81
C ALA A 69 5.06 0.28 -1.51
N ASP A 70 4.07 0.44 -2.39
CA ASP A 70 3.47 -0.65 -3.15
C ASP A 70 4.44 -1.30 -4.14
N LEU A 71 5.40 -0.56 -4.68
CA LEU A 71 6.44 -1.14 -5.53
C LEU A 71 7.28 -2.20 -4.79
N THR A 72 7.67 -1.91 -3.56
CA THR A 72 8.42 -2.87 -2.73
C THR A 72 7.53 -4.05 -2.31
N ALA A 73 6.32 -3.77 -1.85
CA ALA A 73 5.37 -4.81 -1.46
C ALA A 73 5.02 -5.75 -2.62
N SER A 74 4.77 -5.20 -3.82
CA SER A 74 4.46 -5.99 -5.02
C SER A 74 5.61 -6.90 -5.44
N ARG A 75 6.85 -6.42 -5.34
CA ARG A 75 8.05 -7.20 -5.62
C ARG A 75 8.18 -8.37 -4.65
N ILE A 76 8.01 -8.13 -3.35
CA ILE A 76 8.05 -9.16 -2.32
C ILE A 76 6.87 -10.12 -2.46
N TYR A 77 5.67 -9.62 -2.79
CA TYR A 77 4.50 -10.46 -3.06
C TYR A 77 4.76 -11.42 -4.23
N LEU A 78 5.37 -10.93 -5.31
CA LEU A 78 5.74 -11.80 -6.44
C LEU A 78 6.71 -12.90 -6.01
N MET A 79 7.71 -12.61 -5.16
CA MET A 79 8.62 -13.63 -4.64
C MET A 79 7.93 -14.65 -3.74
N LYS A 80 6.91 -14.24 -2.97
CA LYS A 80 6.05 -15.14 -2.20
C LYS A 80 5.39 -16.19 -3.09
N GLU A 81 4.89 -15.78 -4.25
CA GLU A 81 4.12 -16.66 -5.15
C GLU A 81 5.01 -17.49 -6.10
N THR A 82 6.19 -16.98 -6.48
CA THR A 82 6.96 -17.55 -7.59
C THR A 82 8.32 -18.13 -7.21
N SER A 83 8.88 -17.79 -6.05
CA SER A 83 10.20 -18.28 -5.67
C SER A 83 10.20 -19.80 -5.48
N GLN A 84 11.22 -20.46 -6.00
CA GLN A 84 11.43 -21.90 -5.76
C GLN A 84 12.02 -22.18 -4.38
N ASP A 85 12.67 -21.19 -3.76
CA ASP A 85 13.25 -21.29 -2.42
C ASP A 85 12.16 -21.15 -1.33
N PRO A 86 11.91 -22.19 -0.51
CA PRO A 86 10.93 -22.11 0.57
C PRO A 86 11.24 -21.02 1.60
N ALA A 87 12.52 -20.74 1.88
CA ALA A 87 12.91 -19.72 2.86
C ALA A 87 12.52 -18.31 2.38
N ILE A 88 12.68 -18.05 1.08
CA ILE A 88 12.22 -16.81 0.45
C ILE A 88 10.70 -16.68 0.54
N ARG A 89 9.94 -17.73 0.19
CA ARG A 89 8.47 -17.70 0.26
C ARG A 89 7.95 -17.48 1.67
N GLU A 90 8.55 -18.14 2.65
CA GLU A 90 8.16 -17.98 4.06
C GLU A 90 8.43 -16.56 4.55
N LYS A 91 9.63 -16.02 4.32
CA LYS A 91 9.99 -14.64 4.69
C LYS A 91 9.07 -13.64 3.99
N ALA A 92 8.84 -13.80 2.69
CA ALA A 92 7.95 -12.94 1.93
C ALA A 92 6.51 -12.94 2.51
N THR A 93 6.00 -14.12 2.89
CA THR A 93 4.68 -14.22 3.53
C THR A 93 4.61 -13.43 4.84
N GLN A 94 5.63 -13.52 5.68
CA GLN A 94 5.72 -12.76 6.94
C GLN A 94 5.76 -11.24 6.67
N LEU A 95 6.55 -10.82 5.68
CA LEU A 95 6.71 -9.41 5.34
C LEU A 95 5.45 -8.80 4.71
N ILE A 96 4.74 -9.55 3.88
CA ILE A 96 3.47 -9.10 3.30
C ILE A 96 2.41 -8.94 4.39
N LYS A 97 2.31 -9.86 5.35
CA LYS A 97 1.41 -9.68 6.51
C LYS A 97 1.76 -8.42 7.30
N ARG A 98 3.05 -8.18 7.58
CA ARG A 98 3.51 -6.97 8.26
C ARG A 98 3.19 -5.70 7.49
N TYR A 99 3.38 -5.73 6.16
CA TYR A 99 3.04 -4.60 5.29
C TYR A 99 1.53 -4.30 5.32
N GLN A 100 0.69 -5.33 5.21
CA GLN A 100 -0.77 -5.17 5.26
C GLN A 100 -1.26 -4.59 6.59
N ASP A 101 -0.70 -5.06 7.72
CA ASP A 101 -1.02 -4.52 9.04
C ASP A 101 -0.62 -3.05 9.16
N TRP A 102 0.57 -2.69 8.68
CA TRP A 102 1.02 -1.30 8.61
C TRP A 102 0.12 -0.46 7.69
N ALA A 103 -0.22 -0.95 6.50
CA ALA A 103 -1.05 -0.25 5.53
C ALA A 103 -2.46 0.05 6.07
N VAL A 104 -3.07 -0.90 6.80
CA VAL A 104 -4.33 -0.65 7.51
C VAL A 104 -4.18 0.50 8.51
N GLY A 105 -3.04 0.61 9.19
CA GLY A 105 -2.77 1.69 10.13
C GLY A 105 -2.72 3.08 9.49
N LEU A 106 -2.40 3.18 8.19
CA LEU A 106 -2.33 4.47 7.47
C LEU A 106 -3.69 5.18 7.43
N ASP A 107 -4.75 4.42 7.24
CA ASP A 107 -6.12 4.95 7.18
C ASP A 107 -6.56 5.61 8.49
N TYR A 108 -5.87 5.33 9.61
CA TYR A 108 -6.20 5.82 10.96
C TYR A 108 -5.26 6.92 11.45
N ARG A 109 -4.38 7.45 10.60
CA ARG A 109 -3.52 8.60 10.89
C ARG A 109 -4.36 9.88 10.94
N GLU A 110 -4.91 10.17 12.12
CA GLU A 110 -5.74 11.36 12.37
C GLU A 110 -4.98 12.67 12.10
N ASP A 111 -3.70 12.68 12.41
CA ASP A 111 -2.80 13.80 12.16
C ASP A 111 -2.63 14.07 10.65
N VAL A 112 -2.52 13.04 9.83
CA VAL A 112 -2.49 13.15 8.36
C VAL A 112 -3.85 13.59 7.83
N TYR A 113 -4.94 12.97 8.30
CA TYR A 113 -6.30 13.37 7.92
C TYR A 113 -6.60 14.83 8.20
N ARG A 114 -6.05 15.41 9.27
CA ARG A 114 -6.18 16.84 9.59
C ARG A 114 -5.64 17.72 8.46
N SER A 115 -4.50 17.37 7.88
CA SER A 115 -3.92 18.07 6.73
C SER A 115 -4.75 17.89 5.46
N VAL A 116 -5.26 16.68 5.21
CA VAL A 116 -6.18 16.39 4.08
C VAL A 116 -7.48 17.20 4.24
N LYS A 117 -8.04 17.26 5.45
CA LYS A 117 -9.22 18.05 5.75
C LYS A 117 -8.97 19.55 5.58
N ALA A 118 -7.84 20.06 6.07
CA ALA A 118 -7.45 21.45 5.89
C ALA A 118 -7.35 21.81 4.39
N TYR A 119 -6.79 20.90 3.57
CA TYR A 119 -6.77 21.08 2.12
C TYR A 119 -8.20 21.08 1.53
N ALA A 120 -9.08 20.20 1.98
CA ALA A 120 -10.49 20.15 1.53
C ALA A 120 -11.23 21.47 1.81
N ASP A 121 -10.95 22.10 2.94
CA ASP A 121 -11.56 23.36 3.35
C ASP A 121 -11.14 24.56 2.44
N LEU A 122 -10.05 24.43 1.67
CA LEU A 122 -9.64 25.44 0.67
C LEU A 122 -10.56 25.47 -0.54
N GLN A 123 -11.37 24.46 -0.79
CA GLN A 123 -12.28 24.34 -1.94
C GLN A 123 -11.57 24.61 -3.28
N ALA A 124 -10.33 24.10 -3.42
CA ALA A 124 -9.53 24.29 -4.63
C ALA A 124 -10.26 23.77 -5.87
N ASP A 125 -10.21 24.52 -6.96
CA ASP A 125 -10.77 24.11 -8.25
C ASP A 125 -9.87 23.07 -8.91
N LEU A 126 -10.22 21.80 -8.75
CA LEU A 126 -9.53 20.64 -9.31
C LEU A 126 -10.33 20.07 -10.49
N SER A 127 -9.61 19.50 -11.45
CA SER A 127 -10.22 18.84 -12.61
C SER A 127 -9.50 17.52 -12.93
N GLY A 128 -10.14 16.67 -13.74
CA GLY A 128 -9.55 15.43 -14.24
C GLY A 128 -9.11 14.47 -13.13
N GLU A 129 -7.91 13.94 -13.28
CA GLU A 129 -7.34 12.93 -12.38
C GLU A 129 -7.05 13.48 -10.98
N ASP A 130 -6.57 14.72 -10.88
CA ASP A 130 -6.27 15.37 -9.59
C ASP A 130 -7.54 15.51 -8.73
N LYS A 131 -8.67 15.88 -9.35
CA LYS A 131 -9.96 15.94 -8.67
C LYS A 131 -10.36 14.56 -8.15
N LYS A 132 -10.25 13.54 -9.01
CA LYS A 132 -10.61 12.18 -8.64
C LYS A 132 -9.74 11.65 -7.50
N LEU A 133 -8.42 11.83 -7.58
CA LEU A 133 -7.49 11.45 -6.53
C LEU A 133 -7.86 12.09 -5.19
N PHE A 134 -8.11 13.38 -5.19
CA PHE A 134 -8.53 14.09 -3.98
C PHE A 134 -9.85 13.56 -3.40
N GLU A 135 -10.88 13.40 -4.25
CA GLU A 135 -12.20 12.91 -3.82
C GLU A 135 -12.11 11.49 -3.24
N GLU A 136 -11.31 10.62 -3.84
CA GLU A 136 -11.10 9.26 -3.36
C GLU A 136 -10.31 9.24 -2.05
N THR A 137 -9.24 9.99 -1.94
CA THR A 137 -8.46 10.12 -0.70
C THR A 137 -9.34 10.59 0.46
N LEU A 138 -10.10 11.66 0.26
CA LEU A 138 -10.99 12.18 1.31
C LEU A 138 -12.11 11.20 1.67
N ARG A 139 -12.69 10.51 0.67
CA ARG A 139 -13.70 9.48 0.86
C ARG A 139 -13.17 8.32 1.70
N ASP A 140 -11.96 7.87 1.42
CA ASP A 140 -11.40 6.68 2.04
C ASP A 140 -11.04 6.96 3.50
N TYR A 141 -10.52 8.13 3.85
CA TYR A 141 -10.39 8.56 5.24
C TYR A 141 -11.74 8.62 5.97
N LYS A 142 -12.80 9.13 5.32
CA LYS A 142 -14.14 9.13 5.91
C LYS A 142 -14.68 7.70 6.12
N ARG A 143 -14.46 6.81 5.17
CA ARG A 143 -14.84 5.40 5.27
C ARG A 143 -14.04 4.64 6.33
N ALA A 144 -12.80 5.05 6.57
CA ALA A 144 -12.01 4.53 7.67
C ALA A 144 -12.56 4.96 9.04
N GLY A 145 -13.49 5.91 9.08
CA GLY A 145 -14.16 6.34 10.31
C GLY A 145 -13.55 7.59 10.95
N LEU A 146 -12.67 8.32 10.25
CA LEU A 146 -12.03 9.52 10.82
C LEU A 146 -13.01 10.70 11.04
N SER A 147 -14.24 10.58 10.57
CA SER A 147 -15.35 11.46 10.92
C SER A 147 -16.11 11.02 12.17
N LEU A 148 -15.82 9.84 12.72
CA LEU A 148 -16.40 9.27 13.93
C LEU A 148 -15.67 9.76 15.18
N ASP A 149 -16.26 9.57 16.34
CA ASP A 149 -15.56 9.81 17.60
C ASP A 149 -14.43 8.79 17.83
N GLU A 150 -13.55 9.06 18.79
CA GLU A 150 -12.36 8.24 19.06
C GLU A 150 -12.70 6.79 19.42
N LYS A 151 -13.77 6.58 20.18
CA LYS A 151 -14.20 5.24 20.61
C LYS A 151 -14.71 4.41 19.43
N GLU A 152 -15.57 4.99 18.62
CA GLU A 152 -16.13 4.36 17.42
C GLU A 152 -15.02 4.06 16.40
N ARG A 153 -14.05 4.99 16.23
CA ARG A 153 -12.89 4.80 15.37
C ARG A 153 -12.02 3.62 15.79
N THR A 154 -11.72 3.52 17.08
CA THR A 154 -10.90 2.41 17.61
C THR A 154 -11.57 1.06 17.36
N GLU A 155 -12.89 0.97 17.47
CA GLU A 155 -13.60 -0.26 17.17
C GLU A 155 -13.60 -0.58 15.67
N VAL A 156 -13.79 0.41 14.80
CA VAL A 156 -13.70 0.22 13.34
C VAL A 156 -12.31 -0.23 12.92
N GLU A 157 -11.25 0.36 13.47
CA GLU A 157 -9.86 -0.05 13.21
C GLU A 157 -9.63 -1.51 13.60
N LYS A 158 -10.06 -1.90 14.80
CA LYS A 158 -9.95 -3.28 15.28
C LYS A 158 -10.64 -4.26 14.36
N LEU A 159 -11.90 -3.99 13.99
CA LEU A 159 -12.69 -4.86 13.11
C LEU A 159 -12.05 -4.99 11.73
N ARG A 160 -11.47 -3.94 11.19
CA ARG A 160 -10.77 -3.98 9.91
C ARG A 160 -9.48 -4.80 9.96
N LYS A 161 -8.70 -4.69 11.04
CA LYS A 161 -7.51 -5.52 11.25
C LYS A 161 -7.88 -7.00 11.37
N GLU A 162 -8.93 -7.32 12.10
CA GLU A 162 -9.46 -8.69 12.19
C GLU A 162 -9.91 -9.21 10.82
N LEU A 163 -10.64 -8.41 10.06
CA LEU A 163 -11.08 -8.77 8.71
C LEU A 163 -9.89 -9.03 7.77
N SER A 164 -8.88 -8.17 7.80
CA SER A 164 -7.66 -8.32 7.00
C SER A 164 -6.92 -9.62 7.33
N ALA A 165 -6.78 -9.94 8.62
CA ALA A 165 -6.15 -11.17 9.07
C ALA A 165 -6.95 -12.42 8.60
N LEU A 166 -8.27 -12.41 8.78
CA LEU A 166 -9.15 -13.50 8.35
C LEU A 166 -9.12 -13.70 6.83
N SER A 167 -9.09 -12.62 6.05
CA SER A 167 -8.98 -12.70 4.59
C SER A 167 -7.65 -13.35 4.17
N THR A 168 -6.55 -12.96 4.81
CA THR A 168 -5.23 -13.56 4.54
C THR A 168 -5.19 -15.05 4.88
N ASP A 169 -5.77 -15.44 6.01
CA ASP A 169 -5.84 -16.84 6.43
C ASP A 169 -6.76 -17.64 5.50
N PHE A 170 -7.86 -17.07 5.04
CA PHE A 170 -8.77 -17.69 4.07
C PHE A 170 -8.06 -17.96 2.74
N ASP A 171 -7.36 -16.97 2.18
CA ASP A 171 -6.58 -17.12 0.95
C ASP A 171 -5.49 -18.17 1.09
N SER A 172 -4.80 -18.18 2.24
CA SER A 172 -3.78 -19.18 2.56
C SER A 172 -4.39 -20.58 2.61
N ASN A 173 -5.55 -20.75 3.24
CA ASN A 173 -6.26 -22.03 3.32
C ASN A 173 -6.68 -22.54 1.93
N ILE A 174 -7.17 -21.65 1.05
CA ILE A 174 -7.49 -22.01 -0.34
C ILE A 174 -6.23 -22.49 -1.07
N THR A 175 -5.14 -21.75 -0.95
CA THR A 175 -3.87 -22.08 -1.62
C THR A 175 -3.29 -23.41 -1.13
N GLN A 176 -3.51 -23.74 0.16
CA GLN A 176 -3.03 -24.99 0.77
C GLN A 176 -3.99 -26.16 0.61
N ALA A 177 -5.24 -25.90 0.21
CA ALA A 177 -6.23 -26.94 0.02
C ALA A 177 -5.85 -27.87 -1.14
N GLN A 178 -5.52 -29.12 -0.83
CA GLN A 178 -5.24 -30.18 -1.79
C GLN A 178 -6.53 -31.01 -1.99
N ALA A 179 -7.46 -30.48 -2.72
CA ALA A 179 -8.64 -31.25 -3.11
C ALA A 179 -8.34 -32.04 -4.39
N THR A 180 -8.37 -33.37 -4.29
CA THR A 180 -8.28 -34.25 -5.48
C THR A 180 -9.67 -34.40 -6.07
N LEU A 181 -9.84 -34.01 -7.32
CA LEU A 181 -11.06 -34.31 -8.09
C LEU A 181 -10.80 -35.59 -8.87
N GLU A 182 -11.52 -36.66 -8.53
CA GLU A 182 -11.51 -37.87 -9.34
C GLU A 182 -12.59 -37.73 -10.43
N PHE A 183 -12.17 -37.77 -11.67
CA PHE A 183 -13.04 -37.87 -12.81
C PHE A 183 -13.21 -39.36 -13.16
N THR A 184 -14.34 -39.95 -12.83
CA THR A 184 -14.73 -41.25 -13.38
C THR A 184 -15.25 -41.01 -14.80
N GLY A 185 -14.47 -41.43 -15.82
CA GLY A 185 -14.96 -41.41 -17.20
C GLY A 185 -16.05 -42.49 -17.36
N ASP A 186 -17.20 -42.05 -17.84
CA ASP A 186 -18.19 -42.94 -18.44
C ASP A 186 -17.77 -43.33 -19.85
#